data_95d0667015a9f2a56ecdefa10ec9a21d
#
_entry.id   95d0667015a9f2a56ecdefa10ec9a21d
#
_cell.length_a   1.000
_cell.length_b   1.000
_cell.length_c   1.000
_cell.angle_alpha   90.00
_cell.angle_beta   90.00
_cell.angle_gamma   90.00
#
_symmetry.space_group_name_H-M   'P 1'
#
loop_
_entity.id
_entity.type
_entity.pdbx_description
1 polymer ?
#
loop_
_entity_poly.entity_id
_entity_poly.type
_entity_poly.pdbx_seq_one_letter_code
_entity_poly.pdbx_strand_id
1 'polypeptide(L)'
;MLIDPFHDDSQAGDTLFRDVLSRVLLGFLSVIVVLLPHINPEGVEQSSNAPVPGTVIVEMTWADDLDIDLDLWVRAPGDIPVGYSNKGGVVFDLLRDDLGKTMDLSPINHETAVTRGIVAGEYIINVHAYRYVTQTRDPVRVQTVVSVKKLNADGNPFVVPILY
;
A
#
# COMPACT_ATOMS: atom_id res chain seq x y z
N MET A 1 65.49 14.99 -37.41
CA MET A 1 64.12 14.57 -37.16
C MET A 1 64.11 13.97 -35.76
N LEU A 2 63.76 14.79 -34.75
CA LEU A 2 63.69 14.34 -33.35
C LEU A 2 62.36 13.61 -33.18
N ILE A 3 62.43 12.36 -32.88
CA ILE A 3 61.26 11.55 -32.48
C ILE A 3 61.00 11.88 -31.01
N ASP A 4 59.89 12.50 -30.71
CA ASP A 4 59.44 12.79 -29.34
C ASP A 4 59.03 11.46 -28.67
N PRO A 5 59.79 10.95 -27.67
CA PRO A 5 59.51 9.67 -27.04
C PRO A 5 58.30 9.69 -26.08
N PHE A 6 57.69 10.85 -25.84
CA PHE A 6 56.58 11.01 -24.89
C PHE A 6 55.22 11.19 -25.56
N HIS A 7 55.14 11.17 -26.90
CA HIS A 7 53.90 11.44 -27.61
C HIS A 7 52.95 10.21 -27.70
N ASP A 8 53.42 9.02 -27.40
CA ASP A 8 52.67 7.76 -27.56
C ASP A 8 51.97 7.29 -26.27
N ASP A 9 52.50 7.67 -25.08
CA ASP A 9 51.97 7.22 -23.80
C ASP A 9 50.62 7.88 -23.40
N SER A 10 50.36 9.09 -23.89
CA SER A 10 49.12 9.80 -23.57
C SER A 10 47.92 9.21 -24.32
N GLN A 11 48.10 8.74 -25.55
CA GLN A 11 47.06 8.11 -26.35
C GLN A 11 46.74 6.71 -25.85
N ALA A 12 47.76 5.96 -25.39
CA ALA A 12 47.59 4.64 -24.81
C ALA A 12 46.77 4.69 -23.48
N GLY A 13 47.05 5.72 -22.65
CA GLY A 13 46.32 5.97 -21.41
C GLY A 13 44.84 6.32 -21.63
N ASP A 14 44.57 7.19 -22.63
CA ASP A 14 43.19 7.61 -22.98
C ASP A 14 42.37 6.41 -23.53
N THR A 15 43.00 5.58 -24.35
CA THR A 15 42.34 4.37 -24.90
C THR A 15 42.03 3.33 -23.82
N LEU A 16 42.97 3.10 -22.90
CA LEU A 16 42.74 2.20 -21.75
C LEU A 16 41.65 2.72 -20.83
N PHE A 17 41.63 4.02 -20.55
CA PHE A 17 40.60 4.63 -19.73
C PHE A 17 39.19 4.47 -20.34
N ARG A 18 39.07 4.74 -21.63
CA ARG A 18 37.81 4.58 -22.37
C ARG A 18 37.35 3.13 -22.41
N ASP A 19 38.26 2.18 -22.58
CA ASP A 19 37.94 0.76 -22.60
C ASP A 19 37.44 0.29 -21.23
N VAL A 20 38.11 0.68 -20.15
CA VAL A 20 37.67 0.38 -18.77
C VAL A 20 36.31 1.01 -18.48
N LEU A 21 36.12 2.29 -18.82
CA LEU A 21 34.87 2.98 -18.61
C LEU A 21 33.72 2.31 -19.38
N SER A 22 33.96 1.94 -20.64
CA SER A 22 32.96 1.25 -21.47
C SER A 22 32.56 -0.11 -20.90
N ARG A 23 33.53 -0.88 -20.39
CA ARG A 23 33.26 -2.18 -19.77
C ARG A 23 32.48 -2.05 -18.46
N VAL A 24 32.80 -1.08 -17.63
CA VAL A 24 32.06 -0.76 -16.40
C VAL A 24 30.62 -0.36 -16.73
N LEU A 25 30.44 0.52 -17.71
CA LEU A 25 29.11 0.96 -18.15
C LEU A 25 28.28 -0.21 -18.70
N LEU A 26 28.90 -1.09 -19.49
CA LEU A 26 28.24 -2.29 -20.03
C LEU A 26 27.87 -3.27 -18.93
N GLY A 27 28.70 -3.40 -17.89
CA GLY A 27 28.40 -4.18 -16.68
C GLY A 27 27.18 -3.64 -15.93
N PHE A 28 27.13 -2.31 -15.73
CA PHE A 28 25.95 -1.66 -15.12
C PHE A 28 24.68 -1.85 -15.94
N LEU A 29 24.76 -1.70 -17.25
CA LEU A 29 23.64 -1.91 -18.14
C LEU A 29 23.11 -3.37 -18.06
N SER A 30 24.02 -4.33 -18.01
CA SER A 30 23.67 -5.74 -17.85
C SER A 30 22.94 -6.01 -16.53
N VAL A 31 23.40 -5.42 -15.42
CA VAL A 31 22.74 -5.52 -14.11
C VAL A 31 21.35 -4.90 -14.15
N ILE A 32 21.19 -3.74 -14.77
CA ILE A 32 19.88 -3.10 -14.93
C ILE A 32 18.93 -4.01 -15.72
N VAL A 33 19.37 -4.57 -16.86
CA VAL A 33 18.55 -5.46 -17.67
C VAL A 33 18.12 -6.71 -16.89
N VAL A 34 19.01 -7.29 -16.08
CA VAL A 34 18.69 -8.45 -15.23
C VAL A 34 17.71 -8.07 -14.10
N LEU A 35 17.79 -6.85 -13.57
CA LEU A 35 16.92 -6.39 -12.48
C LEU A 35 15.54 -5.93 -12.97
N LEU A 36 15.38 -5.51 -14.23
CA LEU A 36 14.11 -5.02 -14.77
C LEU A 36 12.91 -5.97 -14.51
N PRO A 37 13.02 -7.31 -14.72
CA PRO A 37 11.92 -8.23 -14.40
C PRO A 37 11.60 -8.31 -12.89
N HIS A 38 12.59 -8.00 -12.03
CA HIS A 38 12.41 -8.03 -10.58
C HIS A 38 11.78 -6.74 -10.05
N ILE A 39 11.94 -5.62 -10.76
CA ILE A 39 11.34 -4.33 -10.37
C ILE A 39 9.86 -4.30 -10.75
N ASN A 40 9.50 -4.93 -11.85
CA ASN A 40 8.12 -5.05 -12.28
C ASN A 40 7.85 -6.52 -12.68
N PRO A 41 7.73 -7.43 -11.68
CA PRO A 41 7.37 -8.81 -12.01
C PRO A 41 6.04 -8.79 -12.77
N GLU A 42 6.00 -9.48 -13.91
CA GLU A 42 4.74 -9.73 -14.61
C GLU A 42 3.75 -10.25 -13.58
N GLY A 43 2.62 -9.52 -13.44
CA GLY A 43 1.59 -9.89 -12.48
C GLY A 43 1.25 -11.35 -12.74
N VAL A 44 1.44 -12.20 -11.72
CA VAL A 44 0.99 -13.59 -11.79
C VAL A 44 -0.47 -13.49 -12.21
N GLU A 45 -0.81 -14.02 -13.40
CA GLU A 45 -2.20 -14.14 -13.81
C GLU A 45 -2.90 -14.91 -12.69
N GLN A 46 -3.62 -14.15 -11.85
CA GLN A 46 -4.41 -14.74 -10.80
C GLN A 46 -5.39 -15.66 -11.49
N SER A 47 -5.21 -16.95 -11.28
CA SER A 47 -6.19 -17.92 -11.74
C SER A 47 -7.58 -17.39 -11.36
N SER A 48 -8.54 -17.52 -12.22
CA SER A 48 -9.92 -17.02 -12.08
C SER A 48 -10.64 -17.46 -10.78
N ASN A 49 -9.98 -18.24 -9.95
CA ASN A 49 -10.44 -18.72 -8.64
C ASN A 49 -9.71 -18.08 -7.44
N ALA A 50 -8.75 -17.17 -7.66
CA ALA A 50 -8.16 -16.44 -6.54
C ALA A 50 -9.20 -15.47 -5.99
N PRO A 51 -9.44 -15.44 -4.65
CA PRO A 51 -10.38 -14.49 -4.06
C PRO A 51 -9.92 -13.07 -4.42
N VAL A 52 -10.83 -12.32 -5.07
CA VAL A 52 -10.54 -10.94 -5.50
C VAL A 52 -10.18 -10.12 -4.27
N PRO A 53 -9.00 -9.48 -4.20
CA PRO A 53 -8.65 -8.61 -3.08
C PRO A 53 -9.75 -7.57 -2.86
N GLY A 54 -10.16 -7.37 -1.60
CA GLY A 54 -11.25 -6.45 -1.28
C GLY A 54 -12.64 -7.08 -1.37
N THR A 55 -12.80 -8.34 -0.99
CA THR A 55 -14.11 -9.00 -0.90
C THR A 55 -15.00 -8.38 0.17
N VAL A 56 -14.41 -7.90 1.27
CA VAL A 56 -15.08 -7.09 2.29
C VAL A 56 -14.30 -5.79 2.43
N ILE A 57 -15.01 -4.68 2.44
CA ILE A 57 -14.47 -3.35 2.68
C ILE A 57 -15.16 -2.81 3.93
N VAL A 58 -14.38 -2.34 4.88
CA VAL A 58 -14.85 -1.65 6.08
C VAL A 58 -14.42 -0.20 5.97
N GLU A 59 -15.38 0.70 5.94
CA GLU A 59 -15.16 2.15 5.86
C GLU A 59 -15.73 2.79 7.11
N MET A 60 -14.96 3.70 7.68
CA MET A 60 -15.35 4.49 8.83
C MET A 60 -15.22 5.96 8.48
N THR A 61 -16.25 6.75 8.76
CA THR A 61 -16.26 8.20 8.54
C THR A 61 -16.82 8.93 9.74
N TRP A 62 -16.32 10.14 9.97
CA TRP A 62 -16.84 11.07 10.97
C TRP A 62 -16.81 12.50 10.41
N ALA A 63 -17.36 13.46 11.15
CA ALA A 63 -17.51 14.83 10.65
C ALA A 63 -16.17 15.49 10.34
N ASP A 64 -16.02 16.02 9.12
CA ASP A 64 -14.77 16.57 8.57
C ASP A 64 -14.27 17.84 9.27
N ASP A 65 -15.14 18.54 10.00
CA ASP A 65 -14.80 19.72 10.78
C ASP A 65 -14.11 19.39 12.12
N LEU A 66 -14.20 18.13 12.56
CA LEU A 66 -13.61 17.69 13.81
C LEU A 66 -12.12 17.35 13.64
N ASP A 67 -11.29 17.91 14.53
CA ASP A 67 -9.88 17.52 14.66
C ASP A 67 -9.76 16.42 15.72
N ILE A 68 -10.15 15.22 15.33
CA ILE A 68 -10.17 14.03 16.18
C ILE A 68 -9.51 12.89 15.39
N ASP A 69 -8.63 12.18 16.06
CA ASP A 69 -7.94 11.03 15.54
C ASP A 69 -8.67 9.76 16.03
N LEU A 70 -9.41 9.13 15.12
CA LEU A 70 -10.17 7.90 15.38
C LEU A 70 -9.56 6.74 14.62
N ASP A 71 -9.20 5.69 15.33
CA ASP A 71 -8.61 4.49 14.74
C ASP A 71 -9.66 3.41 14.47
N LEU A 72 -9.63 2.89 13.26
CA LEU A 72 -10.36 1.68 12.88
C LEU A 72 -9.52 0.44 13.21
N TRP A 73 -10.09 -0.45 14.00
CA TRP A 73 -9.53 -1.76 14.27
C TRP A 73 -10.43 -2.86 13.75
N VAL A 74 -9.88 -3.75 12.95
CA VAL A 74 -10.59 -4.88 12.36
C VAL A 74 -9.87 -6.19 12.66
N ARG A 75 -10.65 -7.25 12.90
CA ARG A 75 -10.09 -8.59 13.11
C ARG A 75 -10.97 -9.65 12.43
N ALA A 76 -10.35 -10.47 11.61
CA ALA A 76 -10.99 -11.67 11.05
C ALA A 76 -10.88 -12.87 12.00
N PRO A 77 -11.70 -13.92 11.81
CA PRO A 77 -11.60 -15.16 12.58
C PRO A 77 -10.20 -15.77 12.49
N GLY A 78 -9.60 -16.05 13.66
CA GLY A 78 -8.27 -16.67 13.76
C GLY A 78 -7.09 -15.78 13.38
N ASP A 79 -7.34 -14.49 13.07
CA ASP A 79 -6.31 -13.53 12.69
C ASP A 79 -5.97 -12.56 13.83
N ILE A 80 -4.86 -11.82 13.65
CA ILE A 80 -4.47 -10.74 14.54
C ILE A 80 -5.26 -9.45 14.23
N PRO A 81 -5.48 -8.56 15.21
CA PRO A 81 -6.09 -7.27 14.95
C PRO A 81 -5.25 -6.40 14.01
N VAL A 82 -5.91 -5.75 13.07
CA VAL A 82 -5.34 -4.80 12.10
C VAL A 82 -5.86 -3.41 12.43
N GLY A 83 -4.97 -2.43 12.51
CA GLY A 83 -5.21 -1.04 12.83
C GLY A 83 -3.93 -0.22 12.64
N TYR A 84 -3.87 1.00 13.15
CA TYR A 84 -2.75 1.95 12.92
C TYR A 84 -1.36 1.36 13.23
N SER A 85 -1.22 0.59 14.31
CA SER A 85 0.08 0.01 14.73
C SER A 85 0.42 -1.31 14.05
N ASN A 86 -0.55 -1.95 13.40
CA ASN A 86 -0.39 -3.19 12.64
C ASN A 86 -1.28 -3.14 11.41
N LYS A 87 -0.77 -2.61 10.30
CA LYS A 87 -1.55 -2.32 9.09
C LYS A 87 -1.88 -3.54 8.23
N GLY A 88 -1.35 -4.72 8.54
CA GLY A 88 -1.57 -5.94 7.77
C GLY A 88 -1.67 -7.19 8.62
N GLY A 89 -2.74 -7.98 8.42
CA GLY A 89 -2.96 -9.33 8.91
C GLY A 89 -2.90 -10.35 7.79
N VAL A 90 -3.36 -11.57 8.06
CA VAL A 90 -3.51 -12.60 7.01
C VAL A 90 -4.70 -12.27 6.13
N VAL A 91 -5.79 -11.76 6.71
CA VAL A 91 -7.06 -11.50 6.03
C VAL A 91 -7.27 -10.02 5.75
N PHE A 92 -7.03 -9.14 6.73
CA PHE A 92 -7.23 -7.71 6.60
C PHE A 92 -5.95 -6.94 6.30
N ASP A 93 -6.11 -5.85 5.54
CA ASP A 93 -5.15 -4.75 5.41
C ASP A 93 -5.84 -3.43 5.70
N LEU A 94 -5.21 -2.55 6.50
CA LEU A 94 -5.61 -1.16 6.65
C LEU A 94 -5.01 -0.36 5.48
N LEU A 95 -5.88 0.21 4.65
CA LEU A 95 -5.46 0.96 3.47
C LEU A 95 -5.28 2.45 3.76
N ARG A 96 -6.14 3.01 4.59
CA ARG A 96 -6.11 4.40 4.99
C ARG A 96 -6.19 4.51 6.51
N ASP A 97 -5.31 5.30 7.06
CA ASP A 97 -5.15 5.68 8.45
C ASP A 97 -5.16 7.21 8.49
N ASP A 98 -6.17 7.78 9.13
CA ASP A 98 -6.43 9.21 9.17
C ASP A 98 -6.05 9.77 10.55
N LEU A 99 -5.14 10.72 10.57
CA LEU A 99 -4.61 11.30 11.81
C LEU A 99 -5.38 12.56 12.27
N GLY A 100 -6.61 12.77 11.78
CA GLY A 100 -7.35 14.00 11.91
C GLY A 100 -6.68 15.12 11.09
N LYS A 101 -6.77 16.39 11.54
CA LYS A 101 -6.15 17.52 10.80
C LYS A 101 -4.63 17.54 10.83
N THR A 102 -3.98 16.62 11.54
CA THR A 102 -2.52 16.57 11.64
C THR A 102 -1.93 15.88 10.44
N MET A 103 -1.16 16.59 9.60
CA MET A 103 -0.54 16.11 8.36
C MET A 103 -1.54 15.50 7.37
N ASP A 104 -2.78 15.92 7.44
CA ASP A 104 -3.84 15.44 6.58
C ASP A 104 -3.66 15.95 5.14
N LEU A 105 -3.69 15.03 4.18
CA LEU A 105 -3.63 15.29 2.74
C LEU A 105 -5.02 15.48 2.13
N SER A 106 -6.08 15.24 2.90
CA SER A 106 -7.46 15.27 2.45
C SER A 106 -8.35 15.81 3.57
N PRO A 107 -9.27 16.74 3.28
CA PRO A 107 -10.17 17.30 4.30
C PRO A 107 -11.27 16.32 4.74
N ILE A 108 -11.24 15.07 4.32
CA ILE A 108 -12.25 14.04 4.59
C ILE A 108 -11.74 13.11 5.69
N ASN A 109 -12.41 13.13 6.84
CA ASN A 109 -12.18 12.22 7.95
C ASN A 109 -12.69 10.81 7.62
N HIS A 110 -11.76 9.89 7.29
CA HIS A 110 -12.13 8.58 6.77
C HIS A 110 -11.01 7.56 6.92
N GLU A 111 -11.35 6.37 7.39
CA GLU A 111 -10.47 5.21 7.42
C GLU A 111 -11.04 4.03 6.65
N THR A 112 -10.17 3.20 6.10
CA THR A 112 -10.58 2.05 5.28
C THR A 112 -9.70 0.85 5.52
N ALA A 113 -10.35 -0.29 5.77
CA ALA A 113 -9.73 -1.61 5.79
C ALA A 113 -10.39 -2.53 4.75
N VAL A 114 -9.60 -3.43 4.16
CA VAL A 114 -10.08 -4.38 3.15
C VAL A 114 -9.63 -5.79 3.46
N THR A 115 -10.41 -6.79 3.02
CA THR A 115 -9.99 -8.19 3.14
C THR A 115 -9.38 -8.71 1.85
N ARG A 116 -8.39 -9.58 1.98
CA ARG A 116 -7.83 -10.39 0.86
C ARG A 116 -8.72 -11.58 0.50
N GLY A 117 -9.70 -11.91 1.35
CA GLY A 117 -10.62 -13.02 1.17
C GLY A 117 -11.66 -13.04 2.29
N ILE A 118 -12.52 -14.06 2.30
CA ILE A 118 -13.51 -14.28 3.37
C ILE A 118 -13.20 -15.60 4.06
N VAL A 119 -13.07 -15.55 5.39
CA VAL A 119 -12.96 -16.70 6.27
C VAL A 119 -14.28 -16.84 7.05
N ALA A 120 -14.80 -18.04 7.17
CA ALA A 120 -16.03 -18.25 7.94
C ALA A 120 -15.79 -18.00 9.43
N GLY A 121 -16.67 -17.25 10.06
CA GLY A 121 -16.61 -16.96 11.49
C GLY A 121 -17.01 -15.53 11.83
N GLU A 122 -16.69 -15.11 13.06
CA GLU A 122 -17.01 -13.79 13.59
C GLU A 122 -15.94 -12.78 13.22
N TYR A 123 -16.36 -11.65 12.66
CA TYR A 123 -15.52 -10.49 12.38
C TYR A 123 -15.75 -9.43 13.45
N ILE A 124 -14.69 -8.83 13.93
CA ILE A 124 -14.76 -7.77 14.94
C ILE A 124 -14.31 -6.46 14.30
N ILE A 125 -15.16 -5.44 14.43
CA ILE A 125 -14.86 -4.06 14.05
C ILE A 125 -14.94 -3.23 15.31
N ASN A 126 -13.90 -2.47 15.60
CA ASN A 126 -13.82 -1.62 16.76
C ASN A 126 -13.35 -0.22 16.34
N VAL A 127 -13.88 0.80 16.99
CA VAL A 127 -13.48 2.19 16.82
C VAL A 127 -12.83 2.65 18.11
N HIS A 128 -11.61 3.16 18.00
CA HIS A 128 -10.83 3.66 19.12
C HIS A 128 -10.58 5.16 18.93
N ALA A 129 -10.91 5.96 19.89
CA ALA A 129 -10.57 7.38 19.88
C ALA A 129 -9.17 7.57 20.47
N TYR A 130 -8.20 7.80 19.61
CA TYR A 130 -6.80 7.96 20.00
C TYR A 130 -6.54 9.35 20.57
N ARG A 131 -7.04 10.40 19.90
CA ARG A 131 -6.75 11.76 20.27
C ARG A 131 -7.94 12.69 20.04
N TYR A 132 -8.25 13.50 21.04
CA TYR A 132 -9.17 14.61 20.94
C TYR A 132 -8.38 15.92 21.04
N VAL A 133 -8.39 16.73 19.98
CA VAL A 133 -7.78 18.07 20.01
C VAL A 133 -8.80 19.12 20.45
N THR A 134 -10.07 18.88 20.16
CA THR A 134 -11.18 19.72 20.63
C THR A 134 -11.42 19.53 22.14
N GLN A 135 -11.59 20.65 22.87
CA GLN A 135 -11.80 20.62 24.33
C GLN A 135 -13.16 20.03 24.76
N THR A 136 -14.07 19.78 23.83
CA THR A 136 -15.37 19.19 24.08
C THR A 136 -15.26 17.67 24.00
N ARG A 137 -15.54 17.01 25.13
CA ARG A 137 -15.71 15.56 25.21
C ARG A 137 -17.14 15.13 24.81
N ASP A 138 -17.72 15.81 23.83
CA ASP A 138 -19.04 15.45 23.34
C ASP A 138 -18.95 14.11 22.57
N PRO A 139 -20.00 13.29 22.60
CA PRO A 139 -20.06 12.07 21.81
C PRO A 139 -19.85 12.36 20.33
N VAL A 140 -18.87 11.71 19.71
CA VAL A 140 -18.62 11.80 18.27
C VAL A 140 -19.48 10.78 17.56
N ARG A 141 -20.21 11.24 16.55
CA ARG A 141 -20.96 10.35 15.68
C ARG A 141 -20.01 9.77 14.64
N VAL A 142 -19.91 8.45 14.62
CA VAL A 142 -19.14 7.70 13.65
C VAL A 142 -20.10 6.87 12.80
N GLN A 143 -19.91 6.87 11.50
CA GLN A 143 -20.61 5.98 10.58
C GLN A 143 -19.65 4.90 10.11
N THR A 144 -20.04 3.65 10.29
CA THR A 144 -19.28 2.50 9.78
C THR A 144 -20.10 1.79 8.71
N VAL A 145 -19.50 1.56 7.56
CA VAL A 145 -20.10 0.84 6.44
C VAL A 145 -19.27 -0.41 6.17
N VAL A 146 -19.92 -1.56 6.18
CA VAL A 146 -19.31 -2.83 5.79
C VAL A 146 -19.87 -3.21 4.43
N SER A 147 -19.04 -3.16 3.41
CA SER A 147 -19.42 -3.52 2.04
C SER A 147 -18.92 -4.93 1.71
N VAL A 148 -19.83 -5.83 1.36
CA VAL A 148 -19.49 -7.20 0.98
C VAL A 148 -19.70 -7.37 -0.52
N LYS A 149 -18.63 -7.69 -1.24
CA LYS A 149 -18.70 -8.01 -2.66
C LYS A 149 -19.20 -9.45 -2.84
N LYS A 150 -20.34 -9.61 -3.50
CA LYS A 150 -20.92 -10.91 -3.85
C LYS A 150 -20.97 -11.07 -5.36
N LEU A 151 -21.07 -12.31 -5.83
CA LEU A 151 -21.34 -12.60 -7.24
C LEU A 151 -22.83 -12.93 -7.38
N ASN A 152 -23.48 -12.41 -8.40
CA ASN A 152 -24.83 -12.80 -8.80
C ASN A 152 -24.83 -14.18 -9.51
N ALA A 153 -25.97 -14.68 -9.89
CA ALA A 153 -26.11 -15.97 -10.58
C ALA A 153 -25.33 -16.03 -11.92
N ASP A 154 -25.07 -14.86 -12.54
CA ASP A 154 -24.34 -14.75 -13.81
C ASP A 154 -22.82 -14.54 -13.61
N GLY A 155 -22.34 -14.58 -12.35
CA GLY A 155 -20.94 -14.39 -12.00
C GLY A 155 -20.50 -12.91 -11.95
N ASN A 156 -21.41 -11.95 -12.10
CA ASN A 156 -21.05 -10.53 -11.99
C ASN A 156 -20.99 -10.07 -10.54
N PRO A 157 -19.95 -9.29 -10.14
CA PRO A 157 -19.83 -8.80 -8.78
C PRO A 157 -20.88 -7.71 -8.49
N PHE A 158 -21.44 -7.74 -7.30
CA PHE A 158 -22.27 -6.66 -6.73
C PHE A 158 -21.91 -6.44 -5.26
N VAL A 159 -22.18 -5.25 -4.76
CA VAL A 159 -21.84 -4.82 -3.40
C VAL A 159 -23.11 -4.78 -2.56
N VAL A 160 -23.06 -5.34 -1.36
CA VAL A 160 -24.10 -5.24 -0.35
C VAL A 160 -23.55 -4.42 0.80
N PRO A 161 -23.98 -3.18 0.99
CA PRO A 161 -23.59 -2.37 2.15
C PRO A 161 -24.40 -2.78 3.38
N ILE A 162 -23.73 -2.83 4.52
CA ILE A 162 -24.34 -3.00 5.85
C ILE A 162 -23.93 -1.74 6.65
N LEU A 163 -24.91 -0.97 7.07
CA LEU A 163 -24.70 0.30 7.82
C LEU A 163 -24.85 0.02 9.32
N TYR A 164 -23.94 0.62 10.11
CA TYR A 164 -23.95 0.62 11.57
C TYR A 164 -23.79 2.02 12.14
#